data_e7abb61f244ffc0eff1c1afed052e6dd
#
_entry.id   e7abb61f244ffc0eff1c1afed052e6dd
#
_cell.length_a   1.000
_cell.length_b   1.000
_cell.length_c   1.000
_cell.angle_alpha   90.00
_cell.angle_beta   90.00
_cell.angle_gamma   90.00
#
_symmetry.space_group_name_H-M   'P 1'
#
loop_
_entity.id
_entity.type
_entity.pdbx_description
1 polymer ?
#
loop_
_entity_poly.entity_id
_entity_poly.type
_entity_poly.pdbx_seq_one_letter_code
_entity_poly.pdbx_strand_id
1 'polypeptide(L)'
;MVILAGAAMARSDGAAILNAAARLATVKQGWNGFNVLHTAAARVGALDLGFLPGQGGLNAREMLQGGLDTLLLLGVDEVELPSSGVIIYIGTHGDKGAHRADIVLPGAAYTEKDATWVNTEGRVQYGERATFPKGDAKEDWTILRALSALLGKTLPYDTLGELRAKMIADHPTFGHVGYAPGAADAEGFDPTKLGAPGQLSSEPIKSVITDFYLTNPIARASKTMAACSRLRAERTGMKVAAE
;
A
#
# COMPACT_ATOMS: atom_id res chain seq x y z
N MET A 1 -25.10 -6.95 2.18
CA MET A 1 -23.66 -6.65 1.95
C MET A 1 -23.09 -6.00 3.19
N VAL A 2 -21.88 -6.38 3.58
CA VAL A 2 -21.10 -5.73 4.65
C VAL A 2 -19.86 -5.11 4.02
N ILE A 3 -19.63 -3.84 4.30
CA ILE A 3 -18.44 -3.12 3.82
C ILE A 3 -17.68 -2.63 5.05
N LEU A 4 -16.45 -3.09 5.21
CA LEU A 4 -15.60 -2.74 6.34
C LEU A 4 -14.55 -1.69 5.91
N ALA A 5 -14.53 -0.55 6.59
CA ALA A 5 -13.56 0.49 6.31
C ALA A 5 -12.19 0.21 6.97
N GLY A 6 -11.11 0.60 6.32
CA GLY A 6 -9.74 0.41 6.81
C GLY A 6 -9.48 1.01 8.21
N ALA A 7 -10.21 2.08 8.57
CA ALA A 7 -10.16 2.67 9.90
C ALA A 7 -10.54 1.69 11.03
N ALA A 8 -11.51 0.82 10.77
CA ALA A 8 -11.92 -0.21 11.73
C ALA A 8 -10.83 -1.28 11.91
N MET A 9 -10.15 -1.64 10.83
CA MET A 9 -9.07 -2.63 10.85
C MET A 9 -7.77 -2.10 11.48
N ALA A 10 -7.57 -0.78 11.49
CA ALA A 10 -6.38 -0.15 12.09
C ALA A 10 -6.40 -0.12 13.63
N ARG A 11 -7.51 -0.48 14.25
CA ARG A 11 -7.66 -0.53 15.72
C ARG A 11 -6.93 -1.74 16.31
N SER A 12 -6.66 -1.69 17.62
CA SER A 12 -6.08 -2.82 18.36
C SER A 12 -6.95 -4.08 18.33
N ASP A 13 -8.29 -3.91 18.27
CA ASP A 13 -9.29 -4.97 18.13
C ASP A 13 -9.71 -5.22 16.66
N GLY A 14 -8.96 -4.71 15.69
CA GLY A 14 -9.28 -4.79 14.27
C GLY A 14 -9.51 -6.21 13.76
N ALA A 15 -8.75 -7.20 14.27
CA ALA A 15 -8.95 -8.60 13.91
C ALA A 15 -10.32 -9.14 14.40
N ALA A 16 -10.76 -8.72 15.60
CA ALA A 16 -12.06 -9.10 16.13
C ALA A 16 -13.21 -8.41 15.36
N ILE A 17 -13.03 -7.15 14.99
CA ILE A 17 -13.98 -6.42 14.14
C ILE A 17 -14.11 -7.10 12.77
N LEU A 18 -12.99 -7.45 12.13
CA LEU A 18 -12.96 -8.15 10.85
C LEU A 18 -13.71 -9.48 10.93
N ASN A 19 -13.44 -10.27 11.96
CA ASN A 19 -14.12 -11.55 12.19
C ASN A 19 -15.63 -11.37 12.40
N ALA A 20 -16.06 -10.44 13.24
CA ALA A 20 -17.46 -10.17 13.48
C ALA A 20 -18.18 -9.69 12.20
N ALA A 21 -17.58 -8.77 11.45
CA ALA A 21 -18.14 -8.24 10.21
C ALA A 21 -18.25 -9.33 9.13
N ALA A 22 -17.22 -10.17 8.97
CA ALA A 22 -17.21 -11.25 8.01
C ALA A 22 -18.30 -12.31 8.30
N ARG A 23 -18.54 -12.61 9.58
CA ARG A 23 -19.61 -13.52 9.99
C ARG A 23 -21.03 -12.97 9.75
N LEU A 24 -21.18 -11.66 9.68
CA LEU A 24 -22.46 -11.01 9.32
C LEU A 24 -22.69 -10.96 7.81
N ALA A 25 -21.63 -11.14 7.02
CA ALA A 25 -21.73 -11.09 5.59
C ALA A 25 -22.43 -12.33 5.03
N THR A 26 -23.25 -12.13 4.02
CA THR A 26 -23.81 -13.23 3.24
C THR A 26 -22.95 -13.48 2.02
N VAL A 27 -22.36 -14.67 1.96
CA VAL A 27 -21.66 -15.19 0.78
C VAL A 27 -22.46 -16.38 0.24
N LYS A 28 -22.81 -16.34 -1.01
CA LYS A 28 -23.53 -17.40 -1.69
C LYS A 28 -23.00 -17.57 -3.12
N GLN A 29 -23.33 -18.69 -3.76
CA GLN A 29 -22.96 -18.91 -5.15
C GLN A 29 -23.37 -17.71 -6.01
N GLY A 30 -22.42 -17.17 -6.74
CA GLY A 30 -22.61 -16.03 -7.61
C GLY A 30 -22.59 -14.65 -6.93
N TRP A 31 -22.39 -14.58 -5.59
CA TRP A 31 -22.35 -13.28 -4.91
C TRP A 31 -21.55 -13.30 -3.61
N ASN A 32 -20.56 -12.39 -3.53
CA ASN A 32 -19.81 -12.10 -2.31
C ASN A 32 -20.32 -10.83 -1.69
N GLY A 33 -20.98 -10.93 -0.54
CA GLY A 33 -21.54 -9.80 0.22
C GLY A 33 -20.57 -9.17 1.22
N PHE A 34 -19.27 -9.48 1.15
CA PHE A 34 -18.25 -8.90 2.03
C PHE A 34 -17.21 -8.11 1.23
N ASN A 35 -16.88 -6.93 1.70
CA ASN A 35 -15.86 -6.09 1.06
C ASN A 35 -15.09 -5.28 2.11
N VAL A 36 -13.83 -4.94 1.78
CA VAL A 36 -12.95 -4.11 2.60
C VAL A 36 -12.49 -2.89 1.80
N LEU A 37 -12.72 -1.70 2.33
CA LEU A 37 -12.21 -0.45 1.77
C LEU A 37 -10.84 -0.14 2.36
N HIS A 38 -9.80 -0.36 1.56
CA HIS A 38 -8.42 -0.07 1.94
C HIS A 38 -8.10 1.42 1.81
N THR A 39 -7.13 1.89 2.60
CA THR A 39 -6.70 3.30 2.63
C THR A 39 -5.59 3.61 1.62
N ALA A 40 -5.02 2.60 0.98
CA ALA A 40 -3.94 2.75 -0.01
C ALA A 40 -4.33 2.05 -1.32
N ALA A 41 -4.14 2.74 -2.44
CA ALA A 41 -4.51 2.25 -3.79
C ALA A 41 -3.80 0.94 -4.18
N ALA A 42 -2.56 0.74 -3.73
CA ALA A 42 -1.78 -0.46 -4.05
C ALA A 42 -2.01 -1.64 -3.10
N ARG A 43 -2.83 -1.49 -2.05
CA ARG A 43 -2.97 -2.48 -0.99
C ARG A 43 -3.53 -3.81 -1.49
N VAL A 44 -4.57 -3.78 -2.31
CA VAL A 44 -5.19 -5.01 -2.84
C VAL A 44 -4.21 -5.77 -3.71
N GLY A 45 -3.54 -5.11 -4.65
CA GLY A 45 -2.53 -5.74 -5.49
C GLY A 45 -1.36 -6.33 -4.70
N ALA A 46 -0.91 -5.66 -3.64
CA ALA A 46 0.14 -6.19 -2.77
C ALA A 46 -0.33 -7.46 -2.04
N LEU A 47 -1.56 -7.50 -1.55
CA LEU A 47 -2.14 -8.68 -0.90
C LEU A 47 -2.30 -9.83 -1.89
N ASP A 48 -2.77 -9.56 -3.10
CA ASP A 48 -2.92 -10.57 -4.17
C ASP A 48 -1.57 -11.16 -4.61
N LEU A 49 -0.49 -10.37 -4.53
CA LEU A 49 0.88 -10.85 -4.73
C LEU A 49 1.45 -11.62 -3.51
N GLY A 50 0.68 -11.75 -2.43
CA GLY A 50 1.19 -12.35 -1.21
C GLY A 50 2.30 -11.52 -0.54
N PHE A 51 2.34 -10.19 -0.75
CA PHE A 51 3.33 -9.30 -0.14
C PHE A 51 3.03 -9.13 1.36
N LEU A 52 3.33 -10.18 2.09
CA LEU A 52 3.16 -10.33 3.53
C LEU A 52 4.45 -10.87 4.14
N PRO A 53 4.70 -10.63 5.44
CA PRO A 53 5.83 -11.24 6.13
C PRO A 53 5.76 -12.77 6.03
N GLY A 54 6.82 -13.37 5.49
CA GLY A 54 7.00 -14.82 5.54
C GLY A 54 7.42 -15.30 6.93
N GLN A 55 7.70 -16.59 7.06
CA GLN A 55 8.18 -17.16 8.31
C GLN A 55 9.48 -16.47 8.76
N GLY A 56 9.50 -15.92 9.96
CA GLY A 56 10.61 -15.13 10.51
C GLY A 56 10.74 -13.72 9.94
N GLY A 57 9.85 -13.30 9.04
CA GLY A 57 9.79 -11.93 8.53
C GLY A 57 9.07 -10.98 9.49
N LEU A 58 9.43 -9.70 9.43
CA LEU A 58 8.83 -8.64 10.24
C LEU A 58 7.73 -7.91 9.45
N ASN A 59 6.64 -7.55 10.11
CA ASN A 59 5.68 -6.63 9.55
C ASN A 59 6.18 -5.17 9.63
N ALA A 60 5.53 -4.23 8.93
CA ALA A 60 5.96 -2.84 8.87
C ALA A 60 6.09 -2.18 10.26
N ARG A 61 5.19 -2.49 11.19
CA ARG A 61 5.26 -1.93 12.57
C ARG A 61 6.51 -2.43 13.30
N GLU A 62 6.82 -3.71 13.18
CA GLU A 62 8.00 -4.31 13.79
C GLU A 62 9.29 -3.76 13.18
N MET A 63 9.33 -3.61 11.85
CA MET A 63 10.48 -2.99 11.16
C MET A 63 10.76 -1.56 11.66
N LEU A 64 9.70 -0.78 11.91
CA LEU A 64 9.79 0.59 12.38
C LEU A 64 10.18 0.72 13.86
N GLN A 65 10.13 -0.36 14.63
CA GLN A 65 10.63 -0.38 16.02
C GLN A 65 12.16 -0.39 16.11
N GLY A 66 12.87 -0.63 15.01
CA GLY A 66 14.33 -0.67 14.93
C GLY A 66 14.90 -2.08 15.03
N GLY A 67 16.22 -2.16 15.19
CA GLY A 67 16.95 -3.44 15.26
C GLY A 67 17.29 -4.06 13.90
N LEU A 68 17.04 -3.32 12.80
CA LEU A 68 17.48 -3.70 11.47
C LEU A 68 18.79 -2.98 11.11
N ASP A 69 19.70 -3.69 10.50
CA ASP A 69 20.93 -3.09 9.95
C ASP A 69 20.63 -2.18 8.76
N THR A 70 19.66 -2.57 7.94
CA THR A 70 19.23 -1.79 6.76
C THR A 70 17.72 -1.84 6.60
N LEU A 71 17.10 -0.69 6.36
CA LEU A 71 15.69 -0.52 6.05
C LEU A 71 15.53 0.17 4.69
N LEU A 72 14.87 -0.51 3.75
CA LEU A 72 14.53 0.05 2.45
C LEU A 72 13.08 0.57 2.46
N LEU A 73 12.91 1.85 2.20
CA LEU A 73 11.62 2.52 2.08
C LEU A 73 11.26 2.70 0.61
N LEU A 74 10.32 1.91 0.11
CA LEU A 74 9.83 2.02 -1.27
C LEU A 74 8.53 2.81 -1.30
N GLY A 75 8.62 4.11 -1.61
CA GLY A 75 7.49 5.03 -1.64
C GLY A 75 6.82 5.27 -0.27
N VAL A 76 7.51 4.96 0.82
CA VAL A 76 7.01 5.13 2.19
C VAL A 76 7.75 6.30 2.83
N ASP A 77 7.03 7.35 3.22
CA ASP A 77 7.61 8.63 3.63
C ASP A 77 7.02 9.20 4.93
N GLU A 78 5.74 8.93 5.21
CA GLU A 78 4.98 9.49 6.32
C GLU A 78 5.05 8.70 7.63
N VAL A 79 6.11 7.93 7.83
CA VAL A 79 6.29 7.09 9.03
C VAL A 79 7.40 7.62 9.93
N GLU A 80 7.26 7.43 11.22
CA GLU A 80 8.35 7.67 12.17
C GLU A 80 9.39 6.57 12.04
N LEU A 81 10.64 6.95 11.83
CA LEU A 81 11.74 6.05 11.53
C LEU A 81 12.63 5.82 12.74
N PRO A 82 13.26 4.63 12.86
CA PRO A 82 14.23 4.37 13.90
C PRO A 82 15.46 5.26 13.75
N SER A 83 16.13 5.52 14.87
CA SER A 83 17.36 6.34 14.91
C SER A 83 18.61 5.56 14.46
N SER A 84 18.56 4.22 14.46
CA SER A 84 19.66 3.33 14.12
C SER A 84 19.40 2.56 12.81
N GLY A 85 20.49 2.04 12.21
CA GLY A 85 20.46 1.33 10.93
C GLY A 85 20.60 2.26 9.73
N VAL A 86 20.97 1.69 8.60
CA VAL A 86 21.06 2.38 7.31
C VAL A 86 19.68 2.45 6.70
N ILE A 87 19.22 3.66 6.34
CA ILE A 87 17.94 3.88 5.69
C ILE A 87 18.15 4.27 4.23
N ILE A 88 17.57 3.48 3.33
CA ILE A 88 17.56 3.73 1.89
C ILE A 88 16.14 4.13 1.50
N TYR A 89 15.98 5.30 0.92
CA TYR A 89 14.69 5.80 0.45
C TYR A 89 14.63 5.77 -1.08
N ILE A 90 13.57 5.16 -1.62
CA ILE A 90 13.22 5.21 -3.04
C ILE A 90 11.88 5.92 -3.14
N GLY A 91 11.84 7.08 -3.77
CA GLY A 91 10.60 7.84 -3.90
C GLY A 91 10.74 9.09 -4.76
N THR A 92 9.66 9.87 -4.85
CA THR A 92 9.55 10.97 -5.82
C THR A 92 9.66 12.35 -5.18
N HIS A 93 9.06 12.54 -4.02
CA HIS A 93 9.00 13.79 -3.27
C HIS A 93 9.39 13.50 -1.82
N GLY A 94 10.35 14.24 -1.33
CA GLY A 94 10.90 14.02 0.01
C GLY A 94 10.02 14.59 1.11
N ASP A 95 9.95 13.85 2.20
CA ASP A 95 9.31 14.19 3.46
C ASP A 95 10.15 13.55 4.58
N LYS A 96 9.58 13.14 5.70
CA LYS A 96 10.29 12.55 6.85
C LYS A 96 11.22 11.38 6.46
N GLY A 97 10.75 10.48 5.60
CA GLY A 97 11.51 9.32 5.14
C GLY A 97 12.76 9.72 4.36
N ALA A 98 12.62 10.64 3.41
CA ALA A 98 13.74 11.15 2.63
C ALA A 98 14.73 11.95 3.49
N HIS A 99 14.25 12.77 4.42
CA HIS A 99 15.12 13.58 5.31
C HIS A 99 15.93 12.71 6.27
N ARG A 100 15.39 11.56 6.70
CA ARG A 100 16.11 10.63 7.59
C ARG A 100 17.02 9.67 6.82
N ALA A 101 16.79 9.48 5.52
CA ALA A 101 17.52 8.50 4.73
C ALA A 101 19.01 8.83 4.63
N ASP A 102 19.84 7.79 4.74
CA ASP A 102 21.29 7.86 4.49
C ASP A 102 21.59 7.81 2.99
N ILE A 103 20.70 7.15 2.21
CA ILE A 103 20.77 7.04 0.75
C ILE A 103 19.41 7.33 0.17
N VAL A 104 19.35 8.26 -0.80
CA VAL A 104 18.13 8.59 -1.53
C VAL A 104 18.33 8.18 -2.99
N LEU A 105 17.45 7.31 -3.49
CA LEU A 105 17.39 6.90 -4.89
C LEU A 105 16.12 7.48 -5.51
N PRO A 106 16.23 8.32 -6.55
CA PRO A 106 15.06 8.97 -7.13
C PRO A 106 14.21 7.97 -7.92
N GLY A 107 12.98 7.77 -7.47
CA GLY A 107 11.97 6.93 -8.11
C GLY A 107 11.04 7.73 -9.03
N ALA A 108 10.37 7.05 -9.95
CA ALA A 108 9.39 7.66 -10.86
C ALA A 108 8.03 7.85 -10.17
N ALA A 109 7.37 8.99 -10.42
CA ALA A 109 6.00 9.23 -9.99
C ALA A 109 5.01 8.30 -10.73
N TYR A 110 3.78 8.17 -10.22
CA TYR A 110 2.78 7.28 -10.84
C TYR A 110 2.42 7.67 -12.28
N THR A 111 2.61 8.93 -12.66
CA THR A 111 2.43 9.44 -14.03
C THR A 111 3.66 9.24 -14.92
N GLU A 112 4.79 8.87 -14.34
CA GLU A 112 6.09 8.75 -15.00
C GLU A 112 6.51 7.30 -15.20
N LYS A 113 5.64 6.35 -14.89
CA LYS A 113 5.89 4.91 -15.04
C LYS A 113 4.65 4.15 -15.48
N ASP A 114 4.87 3.03 -16.15
CA ASP A 114 3.82 2.04 -16.36
C ASP A 114 3.63 1.23 -15.07
N ALA A 115 2.38 1.02 -14.67
CA ALA A 115 2.07 0.32 -13.43
C ALA A 115 0.93 -0.66 -13.58
N THR A 116 0.86 -1.63 -12.67
CA THR A 116 -0.27 -2.55 -12.54
C THR A 116 -0.97 -2.26 -11.22
N TRP A 117 -2.27 -2.06 -11.26
CA TRP A 117 -3.12 -1.71 -10.12
C TRP A 117 -4.22 -2.74 -9.94
N VAL A 118 -4.60 -3.00 -8.72
CA VAL A 118 -5.79 -3.80 -8.40
C VAL A 118 -6.70 -2.96 -7.52
N ASN A 119 -7.93 -2.75 -7.97
CA ASN A 119 -8.91 -1.97 -7.21
C ASN A 119 -9.58 -2.80 -6.10
N THR A 120 -10.49 -2.18 -5.35
CA THR A 120 -11.21 -2.83 -4.25
C THR A 120 -12.06 -4.02 -4.69
N GLU A 121 -12.48 -4.07 -5.97
CA GLU A 121 -13.23 -5.21 -6.53
C GLU A 121 -12.30 -6.38 -6.95
N GLY A 122 -10.99 -6.22 -6.86
CA GLY A 122 -10.02 -7.18 -7.39
C GLY A 122 -9.76 -7.04 -8.90
N ARG A 123 -10.22 -5.96 -9.54
CA ARG A 123 -10.01 -5.69 -10.95
C ARG A 123 -8.58 -5.24 -11.19
N VAL A 124 -7.85 -6.00 -12.00
CA VAL A 124 -6.50 -5.65 -12.45
C VAL A 124 -6.59 -4.62 -13.58
N GLN A 125 -5.83 -3.53 -13.44
CA GLN A 125 -5.80 -2.44 -14.39
C GLN A 125 -4.37 -2.00 -14.67
N TYR A 126 -4.06 -1.64 -15.91
CA TYR A 126 -2.78 -1.03 -16.26
C TYR A 126 -2.90 0.49 -16.26
N GLY A 127 -1.95 1.15 -15.62
CA GLY A 127 -1.72 2.57 -15.79
C GLY A 127 -0.56 2.77 -16.76
N GLU A 128 -0.79 3.54 -17.81
CA GLU A 128 0.22 3.87 -18.80
C GLU A 128 0.97 5.14 -18.39
N ARG A 129 2.25 5.18 -18.70
CA ARG A 129 3.10 6.34 -18.47
C ARG A 129 2.63 7.52 -19.31
N ALA A 130 2.34 8.64 -18.64
CA ALA A 130 1.93 9.88 -19.30
C ALA A 130 3.13 10.77 -19.68
N THR A 131 4.23 10.70 -18.94
CA THR A 131 5.43 11.50 -19.16
C THR A 131 6.68 10.73 -18.71
N PHE A 132 7.85 11.16 -19.14
CA PHE A 132 9.10 10.54 -18.72
C PHE A 132 9.50 11.00 -17.31
N PRO A 133 10.18 10.13 -16.53
CA PRO A 133 10.79 10.53 -15.27
C PRO A 133 11.74 11.71 -15.45
N LYS A 134 11.80 12.60 -14.46
CA LYS A 134 12.66 13.78 -14.48
C LYS A 134 14.04 13.48 -13.91
N GLY A 135 15.06 14.11 -14.50
CA GLY A 135 16.44 13.98 -14.03
C GLY A 135 16.91 12.53 -14.02
N ASP A 136 17.45 12.11 -12.89
CA ASP A 136 17.97 10.74 -12.69
C ASP A 136 16.93 9.75 -12.19
N ALA A 137 15.66 10.16 -12.07
CA ALA A 137 14.60 9.29 -11.59
C ALA A 137 14.39 8.07 -12.51
N LYS A 138 14.18 6.92 -11.91
CA LYS A 138 13.98 5.63 -12.58
C LYS A 138 12.71 4.96 -12.08
N GLU A 139 12.15 4.10 -12.90
CA GLU A 139 11.06 3.22 -12.46
C GLU A 139 11.55 2.30 -11.33
N ASP A 140 10.78 2.15 -10.27
CA ASP A 140 11.20 1.46 -9.04
C ASP A 140 11.71 0.04 -9.31
N TRP A 141 11.07 -0.69 -10.24
CA TRP A 141 11.47 -2.05 -10.58
C TRP A 141 12.88 -2.12 -11.19
N THR A 142 13.29 -1.09 -11.96
CA THR A 142 14.63 -1.04 -12.55
C THR A 142 15.71 -0.80 -11.49
N ILE A 143 15.40 0.02 -10.49
CA ILE A 143 16.28 0.25 -9.32
C ILE A 143 16.46 -1.07 -8.56
N LEU A 144 15.36 -1.75 -8.25
CA LEU A 144 15.39 -3.03 -7.54
C LEU A 144 16.09 -4.12 -8.34
N ARG A 145 15.90 -4.15 -9.66
CA ARG A 145 16.60 -5.09 -10.57
C ARG A 145 18.11 -4.86 -10.54
N ALA A 146 18.54 -3.61 -10.62
CA ALA A 146 19.96 -3.27 -10.54
C ALA A 146 20.55 -3.62 -9.17
N LEU A 147 19.87 -3.27 -8.08
CA LEU A 147 20.27 -3.60 -6.72
C LEU A 147 20.42 -5.11 -6.53
N SER A 148 19.50 -5.90 -7.07
CA SER A 148 19.54 -7.36 -6.95
C SER A 148 20.78 -8.00 -7.56
N ALA A 149 21.28 -7.43 -8.66
CA ALA A 149 22.50 -7.87 -9.30
C ALA A 149 23.73 -7.57 -8.42
N LEU A 150 23.79 -6.38 -7.82
CA LEU A 150 24.87 -6.00 -6.90
C LEU A 150 24.89 -6.87 -5.63
N LEU A 151 23.72 -7.31 -5.18
CA LEU A 151 23.59 -8.21 -4.02
C LEU A 151 23.83 -9.69 -4.37
N GLY A 152 24.17 -10.02 -5.62
CA GLY A 152 24.45 -11.39 -6.06
C GLY A 152 23.22 -12.29 -6.17
N LYS A 153 22.01 -11.71 -6.14
CA LYS A 153 20.71 -12.43 -6.29
C LYS A 153 19.89 -11.77 -7.38
N THR A 154 20.40 -11.82 -8.60
CA THR A 154 19.79 -11.17 -9.77
C THR A 154 18.36 -11.61 -10.02
N LEU A 155 17.44 -10.66 -10.06
CA LEU A 155 16.04 -10.92 -10.42
C LEU A 155 15.94 -11.33 -11.91
N PRO A 156 15.08 -12.31 -12.25
CA PRO A 156 15.08 -12.98 -13.55
C PRO A 156 14.27 -12.23 -14.63
N TYR A 157 14.42 -10.92 -14.72
CA TYR A 157 13.75 -10.09 -15.74
C TYR A 157 14.56 -8.80 -15.99
N ASP A 158 14.64 -8.41 -17.24
CA ASP A 158 15.34 -7.19 -17.71
C ASP A 158 14.38 -6.18 -18.35
N THR A 159 13.12 -6.58 -18.58
CA THR A 159 12.07 -5.71 -19.15
C THR A 159 10.79 -5.76 -18.30
N LEU A 160 9.96 -4.72 -18.42
CA LEU A 160 8.65 -4.69 -17.77
C LEU A 160 7.74 -5.83 -18.27
N GLY A 161 7.87 -6.22 -19.54
CA GLY A 161 7.14 -7.36 -20.11
C GLY A 161 7.50 -8.67 -19.42
N GLU A 162 8.77 -8.94 -19.22
CA GLU A 162 9.25 -10.12 -18.49
C GLU A 162 8.83 -10.10 -17.02
N LEU A 163 8.91 -8.93 -16.34
CA LEU A 163 8.41 -8.76 -14.98
C LEU A 163 6.92 -9.10 -14.89
N ARG A 164 6.10 -8.57 -15.81
CA ARG A 164 4.66 -8.87 -15.87
C ARG A 164 4.40 -10.35 -16.19
N ALA A 165 5.15 -10.94 -17.10
CA ALA A 165 5.04 -12.37 -17.41
C ALA A 165 5.35 -13.23 -16.16
N LYS A 166 6.40 -12.88 -15.41
CA LYS A 166 6.72 -13.55 -14.14
C LYS A 166 5.60 -13.37 -13.11
N MET A 167 5.10 -12.14 -12.95
CA MET A 167 3.98 -11.85 -12.05
C MET A 167 2.74 -12.68 -12.38
N ILE A 168 2.38 -12.80 -13.66
CA ILE A 168 1.22 -13.60 -14.13
C ILE A 168 1.47 -15.10 -13.93
N ALA A 169 2.69 -15.57 -14.14
CA ALA A 169 3.03 -16.98 -13.92
C ALA A 169 2.90 -17.37 -12.44
N ASP A 170 3.30 -16.50 -11.53
CA ASP A 170 3.21 -16.74 -10.08
C ASP A 170 1.79 -16.49 -9.54
N HIS A 171 1.08 -15.51 -10.12
CA HIS A 171 -0.24 -15.04 -9.69
C HIS A 171 -1.16 -14.84 -10.91
N PRO A 172 -1.82 -15.90 -11.39
CA PRO A 172 -2.57 -15.90 -12.67
C PRO A 172 -3.68 -14.84 -12.75
N THR A 173 -4.24 -14.41 -11.64
CA THR A 173 -5.27 -13.34 -11.59
C THR A 173 -4.83 -12.05 -12.26
N PHE A 174 -3.53 -11.72 -12.23
CA PHE A 174 -2.97 -10.54 -12.89
C PHE A 174 -3.00 -10.59 -14.42
N GLY A 175 -3.25 -11.74 -15.00
CA GLY A 175 -3.46 -11.89 -16.45
C GLY A 175 -4.84 -11.45 -16.94
N HIS A 176 -5.80 -11.30 -16.05
CA HIS A 176 -7.19 -10.92 -16.35
C HIS A 176 -7.41 -9.41 -16.33
N VAL A 177 -6.62 -8.66 -17.07
CA VAL A 177 -6.66 -7.19 -17.09
C VAL A 177 -8.02 -6.67 -17.56
N GLY A 178 -8.59 -5.73 -16.80
CA GLY A 178 -9.89 -5.12 -17.08
C GLY A 178 -11.09 -5.87 -16.52
N TYR A 179 -10.90 -7.08 -15.99
CA TYR A 179 -11.97 -7.90 -15.42
C TYR A 179 -11.91 -7.90 -13.89
N ALA A 180 -13.05 -7.71 -13.25
CA ALA A 180 -13.17 -8.02 -11.82
C ALA A 180 -13.27 -9.56 -11.67
N PRO A 181 -12.73 -10.12 -10.57
CA PRO A 181 -12.93 -11.54 -10.27
C PRO A 181 -14.42 -11.87 -10.28
N GLY A 182 -14.77 -12.96 -10.95
CA GLY A 182 -16.15 -13.43 -10.99
C GLY A 182 -16.55 -14.14 -9.70
N ALA A 183 -17.82 -14.46 -9.62
CA ALA A 183 -18.33 -15.23 -8.49
C ALA A 183 -17.72 -16.63 -8.37
N ALA A 184 -17.28 -17.21 -9.48
CA ALA A 184 -16.57 -18.48 -9.51
C ALA A 184 -15.19 -18.40 -8.84
N ASP A 185 -14.54 -17.23 -8.90
CA ASP A 185 -13.23 -17.02 -8.26
C ASP A 185 -13.33 -16.92 -6.73
N ALA A 186 -14.53 -16.70 -6.20
CA ALA A 186 -14.84 -16.74 -4.78
C ALA A 186 -15.29 -18.14 -4.30
N GLU A 187 -15.28 -19.16 -5.16
CA GLU A 187 -15.65 -20.52 -4.78
C GLU A 187 -14.69 -21.05 -3.71
N GLY A 188 -15.25 -21.52 -2.59
CA GLY A 188 -14.47 -21.92 -1.42
C GLY A 188 -14.04 -20.80 -0.48
N PHE A 189 -14.36 -19.54 -0.77
CA PHE A 189 -14.12 -18.45 0.18
C PHE A 189 -15.02 -18.62 1.42
N ASP A 190 -14.38 -18.77 2.57
CA ASP A 190 -15.04 -18.87 3.87
C ASP A 190 -14.78 -17.60 4.68
N PRO A 191 -15.75 -16.67 4.78
CA PRO A 191 -15.57 -15.44 5.51
C PRO A 191 -15.30 -15.65 7.00
N THR A 192 -15.69 -16.80 7.57
CA THR A 192 -15.48 -17.10 9.00
C THR A 192 -14.01 -17.28 9.36
N LYS A 193 -13.16 -17.50 8.36
CA LYS A 193 -11.70 -17.61 8.53
C LYS A 193 -11.00 -16.24 8.58
N LEU A 194 -11.71 -15.16 8.28
CA LEU A 194 -11.14 -13.81 8.35
C LEU A 194 -11.07 -13.29 9.77
N GLY A 195 -9.97 -12.62 10.08
CA GLY A 195 -9.72 -12.07 11.41
C GLY A 195 -9.56 -13.14 12.49
N ALA A 196 -9.79 -12.76 13.73
CA ALA A 196 -9.75 -13.67 14.88
C ALA A 196 -10.86 -13.29 15.88
N PRO A 197 -11.51 -14.25 16.54
CA PRO A 197 -12.41 -13.96 17.64
C PRO A 197 -11.72 -13.16 18.74
N GLY A 198 -12.39 -12.17 19.32
CA GLY A 198 -11.84 -11.35 20.38
C GLY A 198 -12.87 -10.39 20.97
N GLN A 199 -12.45 -9.69 22.02
CA GLN A 199 -13.29 -8.68 22.66
C GLN A 199 -13.28 -7.40 21.83
N LEU A 200 -14.45 -6.83 21.57
CA LEU A 200 -14.60 -5.56 20.90
C LEU A 200 -14.47 -4.41 21.91
N SER A 201 -13.69 -3.40 21.58
CA SER A 201 -13.56 -2.18 22.36
C SER A 201 -14.74 -1.23 22.08
N SER A 202 -15.14 -0.48 23.10
CA SER A 202 -16.13 0.58 22.98
C SER A 202 -15.55 1.90 22.42
N GLU A 203 -14.26 1.97 22.14
CA GLU A 203 -13.65 3.16 21.57
C GLU A 203 -14.24 3.51 20.21
N PRO A 204 -14.46 4.79 19.89
CA PRO A 204 -14.99 5.20 18.61
C PRO A 204 -13.99 4.88 17.47
N ILE A 205 -14.51 4.51 16.31
CA ILE A 205 -13.72 4.37 15.10
C ILE A 205 -13.32 5.77 14.62
N LYS A 206 -12.01 6.04 14.61
CA LYS A 206 -11.45 7.31 14.13
C LYS A 206 -11.01 7.17 12.68
N SER A 207 -11.13 8.25 11.89
CA SER A 207 -10.56 8.28 10.56
C SER A 207 -9.04 8.09 10.62
N VAL A 208 -8.50 7.22 9.77
CA VAL A 208 -7.06 7.08 9.56
C VAL A 208 -6.51 8.17 8.63
N ILE A 209 -7.40 8.90 7.94
CA ILE A 209 -7.05 10.05 7.11
C ILE A 209 -7.26 11.30 7.94
N THR A 210 -6.18 11.88 8.41
CA THR A 210 -6.20 13.09 9.24
C THR A 210 -6.38 14.34 8.41
N ASP A 211 -5.76 14.37 7.22
CA ASP A 211 -5.89 15.45 6.26
C ASP A 211 -5.98 14.91 4.83
N PHE A 212 -7.15 15.04 4.21
CA PHE A 212 -7.35 14.50 2.86
C PHE A 212 -6.69 15.35 1.75
N TYR A 213 -6.27 16.59 2.04
CA TYR A 213 -5.47 17.39 1.11
C TYR A 213 -4.01 16.94 1.04
N LEU A 214 -3.50 16.23 2.06
CA LEU A 214 -2.10 15.84 2.21
C LEU A 214 -1.91 14.32 2.24
N THR A 215 -2.70 13.56 1.47
CA THR A 215 -2.75 12.09 1.54
C THR A 215 -1.62 11.36 0.81
N ASN A 216 -0.81 12.07 0.02
CA ASN A 216 0.29 11.46 -0.73
C ASN A 216 1.47 12.44 -0.85
N PRO A 217 2.70 11.96 -1.18
CA PRO A 217 3.89 12.81 -1.23
C PRO A 217 3.77 14.00 -2.18
N ILE A 218 3.11 13.83 -3.33
CA ILE A 218 2.92 14.91 -4.31
C ILE A 218 2.02 16.00 -3.74
N ALA A 219 0.91 15.61 -3.10
CA ALA A 219 0.00 16.55 -2.46
C ALA A 219 0.68 17.29 -1.29
N ARG A 220 1.49 16.60 -0.47
CA ARG A 220 2.28 17.23 0.61
C ARG A 220 3.30 18.24 0.08
N ALA A 221 3.93 17.97 -1.04
CA ALA A 221 4.86 18.91 -1.69
C ALA A 221 4.15 20.08 -2.41
N SER A 222 2.83 20.06 -2.54
CA SER A 222 2.06 21.09 -3.22
C SER A 222 1.73 22.27 -2.31
N LYS A 223 2.23 23.47 -2.65
CA LYS A 223 1.89 24.72 -1.94
C LYS A 223 0.38 24.98 -1.90
N THR A 224 -0.34 24.64 -2.98
CA THR A 224 -1.80 24.79 -3.07
C THR A 224 -2.51 23.86 -2.09
N MET A 225 -2.13 22.59 -2.04
CA MET A 225 -2.72 21.63 -1.10
C MET A 225 -2.44 22.00 0.36
N ALA A 226 -1.23 22.46 0.66
CA ALA A 226 -0.89 22.99 1.98
C ALA A 226 -1.74 24.22 2.36
N ALA A 227 -2.02 25.12 1.42
CA ALA A 227 -2.92 26.25 1.65
C ALA A 227 -4.37 25.78 1.91
N CYS A 228 -4.87 24.81 1.18
CA CYS A 228 -6.19 24.21 1.40
C CYS A 228 -6.28 23.55 2.78
N SER A 229 -5.25 22.82 3.20
CA SER A 229 -5.15 22.22 4.53
C SER A 229 -5.26 23.26 5.64
N ARG A 230 -4.46 24.35 5.55
CA ARG A 230 -4.51 25.45 6.52
C ARG A 230 -5.90 26.10 6.60
N LEU A 231 -6.49 26.45 5.45
CA LEU A 231 -7.85 27.04 5.40
C LEU A 231 -8.91 26.12 6.02
N ARG A 232 -8.80 24.81 5.83
CA ARG A 232 -9.69 23.84 6.46
C ARG A 232 -9.51 23.85 7.97
N ALA A 233 -8.26 23.80 8.44
CA ALA A 233 -7.96 23.80 9.88
C ALA A 233 -8.49 25.07 10.57
N GLU A 234 -8.32 26.26 9.97
CA GLU A 234 -8.87 27.51 10.45
C GLU A 234 -10.40 27.48 10.58
N ARG A 235 -11.09 26.92 9.56
CA ARG A 235 -12.56 26.84 9.53
C ARG A 235 -13.12 25.81 10.53
N THR A 236 -12.41 24.75 10.80
CA THR A 236 -12.90 23.63 11.62
C THR A 236 -12.36 23.61 13.03
N GLY A 237 -11.39 24.50 13.36
CA GLY A 237 -10.65 24.48 14.64
C GLY A 237 -9.78 23.22 14.80
N MET A 238 -9.56 22.45 13.73
CA MET A 238 -8.69 21.28 13.76
C MET A 238 -7.23 21.70 13.64
N LYS A 239 -6.33 20.93 14.25
CA LYS A 239 -4.88 21.17 14.06
C LYS A 239 -4.50 20.85 12.61
N VAL A 240 -3.64 21.69 12.01
CA VAL A 240 -2.95 21.36 10.76
C VAL A 240 -2.13 20.10 11.01
N ALA A 241 -2.17 19.13 10.09
CA ALA A 241 -1.22 18.05 10.15
C ALA A 241 0.18 18.65 10.09
N ALA A 242 1.03 18.36 11.08
CA ALA A 242 2.35 18.98 11.22
C ALA A 242 3.17 18.77 9.93
N GLU A 243 3.77 19.87 9.48
CA GLU A 243 4.78 19.88 8.43
C GLU A 243 6.00 19.05 8.83
#